data_241129f5c6694351eaf6f9942d72e8f2
#
_entry.id   241129f5c6694351eaf6f9942d72e8f2
#
_cell.length_a   1.000
_cell.length_b   1.000
_cell.length_c   1.000
_cell.angle_alpha   90.00
_cell.angle_beta   90.00
_cell.angle_gamma   90.00
#
_symmetry.space_group_name_H-M   'P 1'
#
loop_
_entity.id
_entity.type
_entity.pdbx_description
1 polymer ?
#
loop_
_entity_poly.entity_id
_entity_poly.type
_entity_poly.pdbx_seq_one_letter_code
_entity_poly.pdbx_strand_id
1 'polypeptide(L)'
;MSLSSSAPWLKYYGNVPHHLSYPQKTIYQMVKAAAERNPKLPAYEFMGKKTTFAQFMQKIDETAQAFLAMGIKKGDRVTICMPNCPQALHAFYGLNRIGAVSNMIHPLSAAGEIRFYLNFSHSKCILTLDQFYAKIAPIMPELDNKECKLLLAKIEDELYPHLAVGYALTAGRKYPKPPKKGNYIWWSEFQRVGKKRDLPLPREFGKAEAGASILYSGGTTGTTKGILLSNMNFNALGLQTIAASGFAPIDGMKMLSVMPVFHGFGLGIGIHTALIGGACCILVPKFNVNTYAELLIKKQPNIIPGVPTLFEALLRAEKLENADLSCLK
;
A
#
# COMPACT_ATOMS: atom_id res chain seq x y z
N MET A 1 2.51 -23.89 18.87
CA MET A 1 1.91 -25.21 18.59
C MET A 1 2.74 -25.87 17.53
N SER A 2 3.39 -27.01 17.80
CA SER A 2 4.05 -27.82 16.77
C SER A 2 2.95 -28.46 15.93
N LEU A 3 2.99 -28.25 14.60
CA LEU A 3 2.16 -29.04 13.69
C LEU A 3 2.52 -30.51 13.92
N SER A 4 1.52 -31.34 14.17
CA SER A 4 1.71 -32.78 14.27
C SER A 4 2.34 -33.24 12.95
N SER A 5 3.35 -34.12 13.02
CA SER A 5 3.98 -34.75 11.87
C SER A 5 3.01 -35.54 10.98
N SER A 6 1.74 -35.64 11.41
CA SER A 6 0.64 -36.31 10.72
C SER A 6 -0.31 -35.39 9.95
N ALA A 7 -0.02 -34.07 9.84
CA ALA A 7 -0.89 -33.17 9.11
C ALA A 7 -0.97 -33.56 7.61
N PRO A 8 -2.16 -33.87 7.06
CA PRO A 8 -2.29 -34.55 5.76
C PRO A 8 -1.82 -33.70 4.58
N TRP A 9 -1.72 -32.37 4.73
CA TRP A 9 -1.24 -31.46 3.70
C TRP A 9 0.29 -31.43 3.55
N LEU A 10 1.07 -31.85 4.58
CA LEU A 10 2.54 -31.78 4.55
C LEU A 10 3.15 -32.61 3.42
N LYS A 11 2.48 -33.68 2.99
CA LYS A 11 2.92 -34.51 1.84
C LYS A 11 2.95 -33.74 0.51
N TYR A 12 2.26 -32.61 0.41
CA TYR A 12 2.20 -31.77 -0.78
C TYR A 12 3.16 -30.57 -0.74
N TYR A 13 3.90 -30.38 0.35
CA TYR A 13 4.82 -29.25 0.49
C TYR A 13 6.06 -29.38 -0.38
N GLY A 14 6.46 -30.59 -0.80
CA GLY A 14 7.69 -30.78 -1.55
C GLY A 14 8.90 -30.18 -0.80
N ASN A 15 9.54 -29.20 -1.40
CA ASN A 15 10.68 -28.48 -0.81
C ASN A 15 10.28 -27.28 0.05
N VAL A 16 9.00 -26.97 0.21
CA VAL A 16 8.55 -25.86 1.06
C VAL A 16 8.80 -26.21 2.53
N PRO A 17 9.47 -25.36 3.31
CA PRO A 17 9.72 -25.61 4.73
C PRO A 17 8.40 -25.78 5.52
N HIS A 18 8.32 -26.84 6.35
CA HIS A 18 7.16 -27.05 7.21
C HIS A 18 7.04 -26.00 8.32
N HIS A 19 8.17 -25.39 8.69
CA HIS A 19 8.25 -24.35 9.73
C HIS A 19 9.11 -23.19 9.25
N LEU A 20 8.65 -21.98 9.52
CA LEU A 20 9.40 -20.75 9.25
C LEU A 20 9.64 -20.03 10.58
N SER A 21 10.82 -19.42 10.70
CA SER A 21 11.11 -18.49 11.78
C SER A 21 10.64 -17.09 11.39
N TYR A 22 9.90 -16.46 12.29
CA TYR A 22 9.37 -15.12 12.05
C TYR A 22 10.15 -14.09 12.87
N PRO A 23 10.83 -13.12 12.19
CA PRO A 23 11.57 -12.07 12.89
C PRO A 23 10.67 -11.21 13.76
N GLN A 24 11.12 -10.87 14.97
CA GLN A 24 10.44 -9.97 15.89
C GLN A 24 10.62 -8.51 15.44
N LYS A 25 10.13 -8.18 14.24
CA LYS A 25 10.30 -6.89 13.56
C LYS A 25 8.96 -6.27 13.17
N THR A 26 8.95 -4.94 13.05
CA THR A 26 7.84 -4.22 12.42
C THR A 26 7.90 -4.39 10.91
N ILE A 27 6.78 -4.06 10.21
CA ILE A 27 6.75 -4.07 8.74
C ILE A 27 7.76 -3.07 8.15
N TYR A 28 7.96 -1.91 8.79
CA TYR A 28 9.01 -0.95 8.42
C TYR A 28 10.41 -1.57 8.50
N GLN A 29 10.72 -2.26 9.60
CA GLN A 29 12.04 -2.88 9.79
C GLN A 29 12.32 -3.99 8.79
N MET A 30 11.29 -4.71 8.34
CA MET A 30 11.44 -5.74 7.30
C MET A 30 11.79 -5.11 5.95
N VAL A 31 11.09 -4.03 5.57
CA VAL A 31 11.41 -3.30 4.32
C VAL A 31 12.78 -2.62 4.41
N LYS A 32 13.14 -2.08 5.59
CA LYS A 32 14.47 -1.51 5.83
C LYS A 32 15.57 -2.55 5.61
N ALA A 33 15.39 -3.77 6.12
CA ALA A 33 16.35 -4.86 5.92
C ALA A 33 16.51 -5.22 4.42
N ALA A 34 15.43 -5.20 3.64
CA ALA A 34 15.50 -5.38 2.18
C ALA A 34 16.24 -4.22 1.49
N ALA A 35 15.98 -2.98 1.93
CA ALA A 35 16.64 -1.79 1.41
C ALA A 35 18.16 -1.77 1.71
N GLU A 36 18.56 -2.26 2.88
CA GLU A 36 19.98 -2.38 3.25
C GLU A 36 20.72 -3.42 2.38
N ARG A 37 20.05 -4.52 1.99
CA ARG A 37 20.62 -5.50 1.08
C ARG A 37 20.74 -4.97 -0.36
N ASN A 38 19.72 -4.24 -0.82
CA ASN A 38 19.57 -3.86 -2.22
C ASN A 38 19.18 -2.37 -2.41
N PRO A 39 19.97 -1.38 -1.90
CA PRO A 39 19.56 0.02 -1.87
C PRO A 39 19.30 0.64 -3.24
N LYS A 40 19.98 0.12 -4.28
CA LYS A 40 19.89 0.65 -5.66
C LYS A 40 18.81 -0.01 -6.50
N LEU A 41 18.27 -1.18 -6.10
CA LEU A 41 17.19 -1.82 -6.82
C LEU A 41 15.90 -0.99 -6.69
N PRO A 42 15.03 -1.01 -7.72
CA PRO A 42 13.72 -0.37 -7.65
C PRO A 42 12.84 -1.05 -6.57
N ALA A 43 12.32 -0.28 -5.63
CA ALA A 43 11.29 -0.74 -4.69
C ALA A 43 9.90 -0.71 -5.34
N TYR A 44 9.63 0.34 -6.10
CA TYR A 44 8.41 0.41 -6.88
C TYR A 44 8.59 1.21 -8.18
N GLU A 45 7.67 0.97 -9.10
CA GLU A 45 7.48 1.76 -10.31
C GLU A 45 6.04 2.25 -10.37
N PHE A 46 5.84 3.54 -10.65
CA PHE A 46 4.54 4.15 -10.81
C PHE A 46 4.50 5.00 -12.08
N MET A 47 3.64 4.64 -13.02
CA MET A 47 3.48 5.31 -14.31
C MET A 47 4.82 5.59 -15.02
N GLY A 48 5.73 4.61 -14.98
CA GLY A 48 7.05 4.67 -15.60
C GLY A 48 8.16 5.25 -14.73
N LYS A 49 7.84 5.95 -13.65
CA LYS A 49 8.82 6.49 -12.70
C LYS A 49 9.23 5.42 -11.70
N LYS A 50 10.51 5.10 -11.65
CA LYS A 50 11.09 4.15 -10.71
C LYS A 50 11.62 4.87 -9.48
N THR A 51 11.40 4.29 -8.32
CA THR A 51 11.95 4.73 -7.03
C THR A 51 12.75 3.59 -6.43
N THR A 52 14.02 3.83 -6.11
CA THR A 52 14.88 2.81 -5.50
C THR A 52 14.51 2.54 -4.04
N PHE A 53 14.99 1.43 -3.49
CA PHE A 53 14.79 1.13 -2.06
C PHE A 53 15.35 2.22 -1.16
N ALA A 54 16.56 2.76 -1.46
CA ALA A 54 17.13 3.87 -0.69
C ALA A 54 16.24 5.13 -0.73
N GLN A 55 15.75 5.51 -1.92
CA GLN A 55 14.82 6.64 -2.07
C GLN A 55 13.49 6.38 -1.37
N PHE A 56 12.99 5.14 -1.42
CA PHE A 56 11.74 4.77 -0.75
C PHE A 56 11.88 4.89 0.76
N MET A 57 12.96 4.40 1.36
CA MET A 57 13.22 4.55 2.80
C MET A 57 13.27 6.02 3.21
N GLN A 58 13.93 6.88 2.42
CA GLN A 58 13.93 8.33 2.65
C GLN A 58 12.52 8.90 2.63
N LYS A 59 11.68 8.52 1.65
CA LYS A 59 10.28 8.97 1.55
C LYS A 59 9.43 8.50 2.74
N ILE A 60 9.66 7.29 3.22
CA ILE A 60 9.01 6.78 4.43
C ILE A 60 9.38 7.63 5.64
N ASP A 61 10.65 7.91 5.86
CA ASP A 61 11.12 8.67 7.01
C ASP A 61 10.67 10.15 6.94
N GLU A 62 10.72 10.80 5.77
CA GLU A 62 10.15 12.14 5.54
C GLU A 62 8.65 12.18 5.87
N THR A 63 7.90 11.15 5.46
CA THR A 63 6.46 11.03 5.74
C THR A 63 6.18 10.80 7.22
N ALA A 64 7.00 9.98 7.88
CA ALA A 64 6.93 9.74 9.31
C ALA A 64 7.16 11.04 10.10
N GLN A 65 8.17 11.84 9.75
CA GLN A 65 8.42 13.17 10.34
C GLN A 65 7.24 14.12 10.12
N ALA A 66 6.62 14.09 8.93
CA ALA A 66 5.46 14.92 8.64
C ALA A 66 4.24 14.54 9.49
N PHE A 67 4.01 13.25 9.73
CA PHE A 67 2.96 12.80 10.66
C PHE A 67 3.24 13.22 12.09
N LEU A 68 4.48 13.10 12.59
CA LEU A 68 4.88 13.62 13.90
C LEU A 68 4.66 15.12 14.01
N ALA A 69 5.05 15.90 12.96
CA ALA A 69 4.85 17.33 12.90
C ALA A 69 3.38 17.74 12.90
N MET A 70 2.50 16.89 12.41
CA MET A 70 1.04 17.06 12.43
C MET A 70 0.43 16.65 13.80
N GLY A 71 1.21 16.05 14.70
CA GLY A 71 0.78 15.62 16.04
C GLY A 71 0.29 14.18 16.11
N ILE A 72 0.52 13.36 15.08
CA ILE A 72 0.23 11.92 15.13
C ILE A 72 1.23 11.22 16.03
N LYS A 73 0.73 10.36 16.91
CA LYS A 73 1.50 9.65 17.93
C LYS A 73 1.35 8.13 17.78
N LYS A 74 2.20 7.40 18.45
CA LYS A 74 2.07 5.94 18.57
C LYS A 74 0.66 5.54 19.03
N GLY A 75 0.06 4.59 18.33
CA GLY A 75 -1.30 4.09 18.58
C GLY A 75 -2.42 4.93 17.96
N ASP A 76 -2.14 6.16 17.47
CA ASP A 76 -3.13 6.91 16.69
C ASP A 76 -3.46 6.20 15.38
N ARG A 77 -4.69 6.40 14.90
CA ARG A 77 -5.15 5.85 13.63
C ARG A 77 -5.24 6.95 12.58
N VAL A 78 -4.73 6.64 11.39
CA VAL A 78 -4.84 7.51 10.22
C VAL A 78 -5.46 6.71 9.07
N THR A 79 -6.54 7.24 8.52
CA THR A 79 -7.22 6.61 7.39
C THR A 79 -6.48 6.90 6.08
N ILE A 80 -6.17 5.83 5.34
CA ILE A 80 -5.64 5.87 3.97
C ILE A 80 -6.76 5.43 3.03
N CYS A 81 -7.36 6.39 2.34
CA CYS A 81 -8.48 6.22 1.42
C CYS A 81 -8.00 6.44 -0.01
N MET A 82 -7.14 5.54 -0.50
CA MET A 82 -6.38 5.73 -1.73
C MET A 82 -6.30 4.45 -2.59
N PRO A 83 -6.16 4.59 -3.92
CA PRO A 83 -5.76 3.48 -4.79
C PRO A 83 -4.27 3.14 -4.62
N ASN A 84 -3.79 2.17 -5.42
CA ASN A 84 -2.37 1.82 -5.48
C ASN A 84 -1.56 2.97 -6.05
N CYS A 85 -0.93 3.76 -5.20
CA CYS A 85 -0.09 4.90 -5.57
C CYS A 85 1.03 5.10 -4.54
N PRO A 86 2.12 5.81 -4.88
CA PRO A 86 3.26 5.99 -3.98
C PRO A 86 2.89 6.60 -2.63
N GLN A 87 2.02 7.60 -2.60
CA GLN A 87 1.64 8.27 -1.35
C GLN A 87 0.93 7.32 -0.37
N ALA A 88 0.16 6.34 -0.86
CA ALA A 88 -0.45 5.31 -0.02
C ALA A 88 0.63 4.45 0.66
N LEU A 89 1.69 4.06 -0.07
CA LEU A 89 2.81 3.30 0.47
C LEU A 89 3.63 4.14 1.46
N HIS A 90 3.95 5.38 1.09
CA HIS A 90 4.69 6.29 1.97
C HIS A 90 3.96 6.50 3.30
N ALA A 91 2.63 6.69 3.25
CA ALA A 91 1.80 6.86 4.44
C ALA A 91 1.73 5.57 5.27
N PHE A 92 1.50 4.41 4.63
CA PHE A 92 1.40 3.12 5.32
C PHE A 92 2.67 2.79 6.12
N TYR A 93 3.84 2.86 5.47
CA TYR A 93 5.11 2.59 6.14
C TYR A 93 5.56 3.72 7.06
N GLY A 94 5.26 4.98 6.71
CA GLY A 94 5.56 6.15 7.54
C GLY A 94 4.80 6.15 8.88
N LEU A 95 3.53 5.75 8.88
CA LEU A 95 2.75 5.54 10.10
C LEU A 95 3.33 4.42 10.95
N ASN A 96 3.66 3.28 10.31
CA ASN A 96 4.28 2.17 11.02
C ASN A 96 5.63 2.55 11.63
N ARG A 97 6.42 3.39 10.95
CA ARG A 97 7.72 3.91 11.43
C ARG A 97 7.62 4.64 12.76
N ILE A 98 6.49 5.27 13.05
CA ILE A 98 6.22 5.98 14.32
C ILE A 98 5.28 5.21 15.26
N GLY A 99 4.92 3.98 14.91
CA GLY A 99 4.04 3.12 15.71
C GLY A 99 2.56 3.53 15.67
N ALA A 100 2.15 4.34 14.71
CA ALA A 100 0.76 4.63 14.42
C ALA A 100 0.14 3.53 13.53
N VAL A 101 -1.18 3.44 13.51
CA VAL A 101 -1.95 2.40 12.83
C VAL A 101 -2.61 2.99 11.58
N SER A 102 -2.37 2.38 10.43
CA SER A 102 -3.10 2.72 9.22
C SER A 102 -4.52 2.12 9.24
N ASN A 103 -5.52 2.90 8.84
CA ASN A 103 -6.88 2.45 8.63
C ASN A 103 -7.16 2.47 7.13
N MET A 104 -7.17 1.30 6.49
CA MET A 104 -7.19 1.17 5.03
C MET A 104 -8.62 1.01 4.55
N ILE A 105 -9.09 1.94 3.71
CA ILE A 105 -10.48 1.90 3.20
C ILE A 105 -10.53 2.13 1.69
N HIS A 106 -11.61 1.64 1.09
CA HIS A 106 -11.83 1.74 -0.35
C HIS A 106 -12.16 3.18 -0.76
N PRO A 107 -11.42 3.83 -1.69
CA PRO A 107 -11.67 5.22 -2.08
C PRO A 107 -12.98 5.42 -2.86
N LEU A 108 -13.58 4.34 -3.38
CA LEU A 108 -14.87 4.39 -4.06
C LEU A 108 -16.06 4.06 -3.16
N SER A 109 -15.85 3.74 -1.88
CA SER A 109 -16.94 3.60 -0.90
C SER A 109 -17.86 4.81 -0.89
N ALA A 110 -19.12 4.60 -0.54
CA ALA A 110 -20.09 5.67 -0.36
C ALA A 110 -19.65 6.62 0.77
N ALA A 111 -20.06 7.88 0.71
CA ALA A 111 -19.69 8.89 1.72
C ALA A 111 -20.07 8.45 3.15
N GLY A 112 -21.27 7.86 3.32
CA GLY A 112 -21.71 7.33 4.60
C GLY A 112 -20.85 6.19 5.15
N GLU A 113 -20.35 5.29 4.29
CA GLU A 113 -19.41 4.24 4.68
C GLU A 113 -18.05 4.82 5.10
N ILE A 114 -17.54 5.81 4.34
CA ILE A 114 -16.28 6.48 4.69
C ILE A 114 -16.42 7.16 6.06
N ARG A 115 -17.55 7.85 6.32
CA ARG A 115 -17.85 8.45 7.62
C ARG A 115 -17.87 7.39 8.73
N PHE A 116 -18.56 6.27 8.49
CA PHE A 116 -18.58 5.14 9.43
C PHE A 116 -17.18 4.65 9.77
N TYR A 117 -16.33 4.41 8.78
CA TYR A 117 -14.95 3.93 9.01
C TYR A 117 -14.09 4.94 9.78
N LEU A 118 -14.24 6.23 9.51
CA LEU A 118 -13.53 7.30 10.21
C LEU A 118 -13.92 7.37 11.69
N ASN A 119 -15.21 7.31 11.98
CA ASN A 119 -15.73 7.30 13.34
C ASN A 119 -15.36 6.01 14.08
N PHE A 120 -15.59 4.85 13.46
CA PHE A 120 -15.28 3.53 14.01
C PHE A 120 -13.80 3.38 14.39
N SER A 121 -12.90 3.87 13.55
CA SER A 121 -11.45 3.83 13.82
C SER A 121 -10.98 4.97 14.72
N HIS A 122 -11.81 5.97 15.02
CA HIS A 122 -11.42 7.22 15.68
C HIS A 122 -10.20 7.88 14.99
N SER A 123 -10.23 7.94 13.66
CA SER A 123 -9.11 8.47 12.87
C SER A 123 -8.80 9.93 13.18
N LYS A 124 -7.51 10.23 13.31
CA LYS A 124 -6.99 11.59 13.50
C LYS A 124 -6.85 12.35 12.19
N CYS A 125 -6.78 11.62 11.09
CA CYS A 125 -6.58 12.17 9.76
C CYS A 125 -7.09 11.20 8.71
N ILE A 126 -7.55 11.73 7.57
CA ILE A 126 -7.78 10.98 6.34
C ILE A 126 -6.88 11.51 5.22
N LEU A 127 -6.14 10.61 4.58
CA LEU A 127 -5.38 10.86 3.36
C LEU A 127 -6.16 10.31 2.17
N THR A 128 -6.39 11.16 1.15
CA THR A 128 -7.06 10.77 -0.09
C THR A 128 -6.54 11.55 -1.29
N LEU A 129 -6.93 11.14 -2.51
CA LEU A 129 -6.65 11.93 -3.71
C LEU A 129 -7.62 13.11 -3.83
N ASP A 130 -7.14 14.19 -4.45
CA ASP A 130 -7.91 15.41 -4.71
C ASP A 130 -9.21 15.14 -5.48
N GLN A 131 -9.22 14.16 -6.38
CA GLN A 131 -10.41 13.75 -7.12
C GLN A 131 -11.57 13.25 -6.23
N PHE A 132 -11.31 12.87 -4.98
CA PHE A 132 -12.33 12.43 -4.03
C PHE A 132 -12.76 13.53 -3.06
N TYR A 133 -12.22 14.74 -3.19
CA TYR A 133 -12.52 15.87 -2.33
C TYR A 133 -14.03 16.13 -2.20
N ALA A 134 -14.75 16.21 -3.34
CA ALA A 134 -16.18 16.50 -3.36
C ALA A 134 -17.02 15.48 -2.59
N LYS A 135 -16.54 14.22 -2.46
CA LYS A 135 -17.19 13.16 -1.68
C LYS A 135 -16.86 13.26 -0.19
N ILE A 136 -15.62 13.60 0.15
CA ILE A 136 -15.10 13.49 1.51
C ILE A 136 -15.26 14.79 2.30
N ALA A 137 -15.05 15.95 1.68
CA ALA A 137 -15.14 17.22 2.37
C ALA A 137 -16.49 17.46 3.08
N PRO A 138 -17.64 17.11 2.48
CA PRO A 138 -18.95 17.30 3.14
C PRO A 138 -19.15 16.49 4.42
N ILE A 139 -18.50 15.30 4.54
CA ILE A 139 -18.65 14.45 5.73
C ILE A 139 -17.71 14.84 6.88
N MET A 140 -16.67 15.64 6.62
CA MET A 140 -15.71 16.03 7.66
C MET A 140 -16.35 16.74 8.87
N PRO A 141 -17.28 17.69 8.69
CA PRO A 141 -17.98 18.32 9.81
C PRO A 141 -18.91 17.36 10.60
N GLU A 142 -19.32 16.24 9.99
CA GLU A 142 -20.20 15.24 10.60
C GLU A 142 -19.46 14.18 11.42
N LEU A 143 -18.11 14.19 11.41
CA LEU A 143 -17.31 13.23 12.16
C LEU A 143 -17.43 13.48 13.67
N ASP A 144 -17.35 12.40 14.47
CA ASP A 144 -17.29 12.49 15.93
C ASP A 144 -16.03 13.22 16.38
N ASN A 145 -14.90 12.91 15.76
CA ASN A 145 -13.64 13.63 15.97
C ASN A 145 -13.59 14.89 15.08
N LYS A 146 -13.96 16.04 15.65
CA LYS A 146 -13.95 17.34 14.94
C LYS A 146 -12.55 17.84 14.56
N GLU A 147 -11.51 17.29 15.16
CA GLU A 147 -10.11 17.64 14.87
C GLU A 147 -9.51 16.76 13.75
N CYS A 148 -10.28 15.81 13.20
CA CYS A 148 -9.83 14.97 12.10
C CYS A 148 -9.42 15.82 10.89
N LYS A 149 -8.17 15.68 10.45
CA LYS A 149 -7.61 16.48 9.34
C LYS A 149 -7.81 15.78 8.01
N LEU A 150 -8.07 16.57 6.96
CA LEU A 150 -8.15 16.08 5.58
C LEU A 150 -6.83 16.39 4.87
N LEU A 151 -6.09 15.34 4.47
CA LEU A 151 -4.92 15.42 3.59
C LEU A 151 -5.33 15.08 2.15
N LEU A 152 -4.96 15.93 1.21
CA LEU A 152 -5.20 15.74 -0.21
C LEU A 152 -3.88 15.55 -0.94
N ALA A 153 -3.76 14.44 -1.67
CA ALA A 153 -2.64 14.14 -2.55
C ALA A 153 -3.05 14.26 -4.02
N LYS A 154 -2.10 14.56 -4.88
CA LYS A 154 -2.27 14.55 -6.33
C LYS A 154 -1.44 13.44 -6.94
N ILE A 155 -1.97 12.81 -7.97
CA ILE A 155 -1.22 11.83 -8.75
C ILE A 155 0.00 12.47 -9.39
N GLU A 156 -0.13 13.72 -9.86
CA GLU A 156 0.92 14.49 -10.51
C GLU A 156 2.17 14.68 -9.63
N ASP A 157 2.01 14.74 -8.30
CA ASP A 157 3.13 14.91 -7.37
C ASP A 157 4.16 13.77 -7.44
N GLU A 158 3.74 12.61 -7.94
CA GLU A 158 4.58 11.40 -8.03
C GLU A 158 5.00 11.06 -9.47
N LEU A 159 4.70 11.91 -10.45
CA LEU A 159 5.07 11.70 -11.85
C LEU A 159 6.38 12.42 -12.20
N TYR A 160 6.95 12.07 -13.35
CA TYR A 160 7.94 12.94 -13.99
C TYR A 160 7.28 14.25 -14.46
N PRO A 161 7.98 15.40 -14.47
CA PRO A 161 7.38 16.70 -14.79
C PRO A 161 6.59 16.72 -16.10
N HIS A 162 7.13 16.11 -17.17
CA HIS A 162 6.45 16.04 -18.46
C HIS A 162 5.18 15.18 -18.43
N LEU A 163 5.18 14.09 -17.65
CA LEU A 163 4.00 13.24 -17.45
C LEU A 163 2.97 13.92 -16.55
N ALA A 164 3.41 14.71 -15.55
CA ALA A 164 2.53 15.47 -14.68
C ALA A 164 1.72 16.50 -15.49
N VAL A 165 2.38 17.23 -16.40
CA VAL A 165 1.70 18.17 -17.32
C VAL A 165 0.72 17.42 -18.22
N GLY A 166 1.13 16.31 -18.84
CA GLY A 166 0.27 15.48 -19.68
C GLY A 166 -0.96 14.96 -18.92
N TYR A 167 -0.77 14.45 -17.71
CA TYR A 167 -1.85 13.98 -16.85
C TYR A 167 -2.82 15.12 -16.49
N ALA A 168 -2.31 16.27 -16.07
CA ALA A 168 -3.13 17.43 -15.70
C ALA A 168 -3.97 17.95 -16.88
N LEU A 169 -3.46 17.86 -18.12
CA LEU A 169 -4.16 18.27 -19.34
C LEU A 169 -5.17 17.22 -19.85
N THR A 170 -5.08 15.98 -19.43
CA THR A 170 -5.91 14.86 -19.92
C THR A 170 -6.78 14.26 -18.81
N ALA A 171 -6.28 13.24 -18.15
CA ALA A 171 -7.02 12.48 -17.14
C ALA A 171 -7.40 13.33 -15.91
N GLY A 172 -6.51 14.23 -15.48
CA GLY A 172 -6.74 15.12 -14.34
C GLY A 172 -7.85 16.15 -14.55
N ARG A 173 -8.19 16.48 -15.81
CA ARG A 173 -9.31 17.39 -16.12
C ARG A 173 -10.69 16.78 -15.87
N LYS A 174 -10.79 15.46 -15.82
CA LYS A 174 -12.07 14.75 -15.65
C LYS A 174 -12.63 14.86 -14.24
N TYR A 175 -11.83 15.31 -13.29
CA TYR A 175 -12.22 15.37 -11.90
C TYR A 175 -12.38 16.81 -11.42
N PRO A 176 -13.42 17.10 -10.61
CA PRO A 176 -13.58 18.41 -9.98
C PRO A 176 -12.36 18.74 -9.11
N LYS A 177 -11.83 19.94 -9.25
CA LYS A 177 -10.71 20.38 -8.42
C LYS A 177 -11.24 20.89 -7.06
N PRO A 178 -10.52 20.62 -5.96
CA PRO A 178 -10.81 21.24 -4.68
C PRO A 178 -10.78 22.77 -4.80
N PRO A 179 -11.59 23.51 -4.03
CA PRO A 179 -11.55 24.97 -4.00
C PRO A 179 -10.17 25.43 -3.52
N LYS A 180 -9.72 26.61 -4.00
CA LYS A 180 -8.40 27.17 -3.62
C LYS A 180 -8.26 27.38 -2.10
N LYS A 181 -9.37 27.66 -1.41
CA LYS A 181 -9.43 27.77 0.05
C LYS A 181 -10.43 26.72 0.57
N GLY A 182 -9.97 25.87 1.48
CA GLY A 182 -10.77 24.79 2.06
C GLY A 182 -10.11 24.27 3.33
N ASN A 183 -10.86 23.53 4.12
CA ASN A 183 -10.32 22.90 5.34
C ASN A 183 -9.61 21.57 5.00
N TYR A 184 -8.48 21.68 4.31
CA TYR A 184 -7.62 20.57 3.95
C TYR A 184 -6.16 21.02 3.88
N ILE A 185 -5.26 20.05 3.91
CA ILE A 185 -3.81 20.24 3.77
C ILE A 185 -3.35 19.47 2.53
N TRP A 186 -2.62 20.11 1.64
CA TRP A 186 -1.99 19.41 0.51
C TRP A 186 -0.86 18.48 0.97
N TRP A 187 -0.75 17.32 0.35
CA TRP A 187 0.34 16.36 0.61
C TRP A 187 1.72 17.00 0.50
N SER A 188 1.94 17.82 -0.52
CA SER A 188 3.20 18.55 -0.70
C SER A 188 3.49 19.52 0.44
N GLU A 189 2.49 20.22 0.96
CA GLU A 189 2.62 21.11 2.13
C GLU A 189 2.88 20.30 3.41
N PHE A 190 2.16 19.21 3.62
CA PHE A 190 2.36 18.29 4.74
C PHE A 190 3.81 17.78 4.77
N GLN A 191 4.35 17.32 3.65
CA GLN A 191 5.74 16.87 3.51
C GLN A 191 6.73 18.01 3.80
N ARG A 192 6.47 19.21 3.25
CA ARG A 192 7.32 20.39 3.46
C ARG A 192 7.39 20.81 4.94
N VAL A 193 6.26 20.77 5.65
CA VAL A 193 6.20 21.08 7.09
C VAL A 193 6.97 20.05 7.90
N GLY A 194 6.84 18.77 7.59
CA GLY A 194 7.58 17.69 8.22
C GLY A 194 9.09 17.89 8.08
N LYS A 195 9.55 18.11 6.86
CA LYS A 195 10.97 18.37 6.56
C LYS A 195 11.51 19.63 7.27
N LYS A 196 10.71 20.71 7.33
CA LYS A 196 11.12 21.95 8.02
C LYS A 196 11.25 21.77 9.53
N ARG A 197 10.36 20.98 10.15
CA ARG A 197 10.38 20.73 11.59
C ARG A 197 11.46 19.75 12.01
N ASP A 198 11.86 18.87 11.13
CA ASP A 198 12.92 17.85 11.32
C ASP A 198 12.87 17.16 12.69
N LEU A 199 11.67 16.70 13.07
CA LEU A 199 11.47 16.04 14.34
C LEU A 199 12.21 14.70 14.37
N PRO A 200 12.87 14.37 15.50
CA PRO A 200 13.59 13.11 15.60
C PRO A 200 12.62 11.93 15.52
N LEU A 201 12.93 10.99 14.64
CA LEU A 201 12.19 9.75 14.55
C LEU A 201 12.49 8.85 15.76
N PRO A 202 11.50 8.10 16.26
CA PRO A 202 11.69 7.18 17.37
C PRO A 202 12.87 6.23 17.12
N ARG A 203 13.74 6.06 18.10
CA ARG A 203 14.84 5.08 18.03
C ARG A 203 14.33 3.65 18.18
N GLU A 204 13.34 3.47 19.06
CA GLU A 204 12.67 2.19 19.24
C GLU A 204 11.58 2.02 18.20
N PHE A 205 11.63 0.91 17.52
CA PHE A 205 10.58 0.46 16.61
C PHE A 205 9.51 -0.27 17.45
N GLY A 206 8.27 -0.27 17.01
CA GLY A 206 7.21 -1.03 17.68
C GLY A 206 7.57 -2.53 17.80
N LYS A 207 6.73 -3.27 18.53
CA LYS A 207 6.86 -4.74 18.65
C LYS A 207 6.23 -5.42 17.44
N ALA A 208 6.66 -6.65 17.15
CA ALA A 208 6.07 -7.47 16.09
C ALA A 208 4.55 -7.67 16.29
N GLU A 209 4.12 -7.82 17.54
CA GLU A 209 2.71 -8.01 17.91
C GLU A 209 1.89 -6.71 17.94
N ALA A 210 2.54 -5.54 17.82
CA ALA A 210 1.82 -4.27 17.80
C ALA A 210 0.95 -4.15 16.54
N GLY A 211 -0.23 -3.54 16.70
CA GLY A 211 -1.13 -3.27 15.57
C GLY A 211 -0.47 -2.39 14.51
N ALA A 212 -0.58 -2.78 13.27
CA ALA A 212 -0.01 -2.09 12.10
C ALA A 212 -1.08 -1.49 11.21
N SER A 213 -2.18 -2.22 10.98
CA SER A 213 -3.23 -1.78 10.07
C SER A 213 -4.60 -2.34 10.46
N ILE A 214 -5.64 -1.53 10.21
CA ILE A 214 -7.03 -1.98 10.24
C ILE A 214 -7.48 -2.20 8.81
N LEU A 215 -8.00 -3.40 8.54
CA LEU A 215 -8.66 -3.77 7.29
C LEU A 215 -10.11 -4.18 7.56
N TYR A 216 -10.97 -4.00 6.57
CA TYR A 216 -12.40 -4.29 6.73
C TYR A 216 -12.81 -5.52 5.92
N SER A 217 -13.63 -6.36 6.52
CA SER A 217 -14.29 -7.45 5.83
C SER A 217 -15.80 -7.26 5.87
N GLY A 218 -16.46 -7.54 4.74
CA GLY A 218 -17.90 -7.73 4.72
C GLY A 218 -18.23 -9.02 5.50
N GLY A 219 -18.72 -8.86 6.74
CA GLY A 219 -19.08 -10.01 7.55
C GLY A 219 -20.22 -10.81 6.91
N THR A 220 -20.20 -12.13 7.01
CA THR A 220 -21.31 -13.03 6.64
C THR A 220 -22.59 -12.71 7.44
N THR A 221 -22.47 -11.96 8.53
CA THR A 221 -23.56 -11.48 9.40
C THR A 221 -24.11 -10.11 9.03
N GLY A 222 -23.70 -9.53 7.88
CA GLY A 222 -24.16 -8.22 7.43
C GLY A 222 -23.49 -7.03 8.13
N THR A 223 -22.75 -7.24 9.22
CA THR A 223 -22.05 -6.17 9.94
C THR A 223 -20.59 -6.12 9.52
N THR A 224 -20.14 -4.97 9.05
CA THR A 224 -18.73 -4.73 8.70
C THR A 224 -17.84 -4.84 9.94
N LYS A 225 -16.80 -5.66 9.86
CA LYS A 225 -15.80 -5.85 10.94
C LYS A 225 -14.48 -5.18 10.57
N GLY A 226 -13.96 -4.36 11.49
CA GLY A 226 -12.60 -3.85 11.41
C GLY A 226 -11.63 -4.83 12.06
N ILE A 227 -10.68 -5.34 11.28
CA ILE A 227 -9.70 -6.33 11.73
C ILE A 227 -8.36 -5.61 11.92
N LEU A 228 -7.91 -5.53 13.18
CA LEU A 228 -6.59 -5.01 13.50
C LEU A 228 -5.53 -6.09 13.26
N LEU A 229 -4.71 -5.89 12.25
CA LEU A 229 -3.59 -6.77 11.93
C LEU A 229 -2.30 -6.23 12.54
N SER A 230 -1.52 -7.13 13.13
CA SER A 230 -0.21 -6.81 13.70
C SER A 230 0.89 -6.78 12.62
N ASN A 231 2.06 -6.23 13.00
CA ASN A 231 3.26 -6.34 12.16
C ASN A 231 3.59 -7.82 11.85
N MET A 232 3.44 -8.70 12.84
CA MET A 232 3.70 -10.13 12.69
C MET A 232 2.78 -10.76 11.63
N ASN A 233 1.49 -10.40 11.59
CA ASN A 233 0.58 -10.94 10.59
C ASN A 233 1.05 -10.65 9.16
N PHE A 234 1.47 -9.40 8.88
CA PHE A 234 1.99 -9.02 7.57
C PHE A 234 3.32 -9.70 7.26
N ASN A 235 4.26 -9.71 8.21
CA ASN A 235 5.57 -10.31 8.02
C ASN A 235 5.48 -11.82 7.79
N ALA A 236 4.65 -12.50 8.59
CA ALA A 236 4.43 -13.94 8.44
C ALA A 236 3.81 -14.28 7.07
N LEU A 237 2.76 -13.54 6.67
CA LEU A 237 2.15 -13.69 5.36
C LEU A 237 3.20 -13.55 4.24
N GLY A 238 4.03 -12.49 4.29
CA GLY A 238 5.04 -12.24 3.28
C GLY A 238 6.09 -13.35 3.20
N LEU A 239 6.63 -13.77 4.33
CA LEU A 239 7.63 -14.84 4.39
C LEU A 239 7.06 -16.19 3.95
N GLN A 240 5.83 -16.52 4.34
CA GLN A 240 5.13 -17.73 3.91
C GLN A 240 4.90 -17.73 2.39
N THR A 241 4.46 -16.59 1.83
CA THR A 241 4.23 -16.45 0.38
C THR A 241 5.53 -16.65 -0.39
N ILE A 242 6.64 -16.04 0.05
CA ILE A 242 7.95 -16.20 -0.59
C ILE A 242 8.42 -17.66 -0.50
N ALA A 243 8.32 -18.29 0.66
CA ALA A 243 8.71 -19.68 0.84
C ALA A 243 7.87 -20.65 0.00
N ALA A 244 6.54 -20.41 -0.07
CA ALA A 244 5.62 -21.26 -0.84
C ALA A 244 5.72 -21.07 -2.35
N SER A 245 6.28 -19.95 -2.82
CA SER A 245 6.40 -19.69 -4.27
C SER A 245 7.34 -20.66 -5.00
N GLY A 246 8.31 -21.23 -4.30
CA GLY A 246 9.30 -22.15 -4.87
C GLY A 246 10.42 -21.47 -5.70
N PHE A 247 10.39 -20.14 -5.86
CA PHE A 247 11.39 -19.40 -6.65
C PHE A 247 12.09 -18.28 -5.86
N ALA A 248 12.17 -18.43 -4.53
CA ALA A 248 13.01 -17.54 -3.72
C ALA A 248 14.52 -17.74 -4.02
N PRO A 249 15.34 -16.69 -3.94
CA PRO A 249 15.02 -15.31 -3.59
C PRO A 249 14.33 -14.54 -4.72
N ILE A 250 13.54 -13.53 -4.35
CA ILE A 250 12.81 -12.70 -5.33
C ILE A 250 13.42 -11.29 -5.51
N ASP A 251 14.63 -11.07 -4.99
CA ASP A 251 15.34 -9.80 -5.12
C ASP A 251 15.48 -9.39 -6.60
N GLY A 252 15.09 -8.15 -6.92
CA GLY A 252 15.14 -7.61 -8.27
C GLY A 252 14.05 -8.08 -9.22
N MET A 253 13.21 -9.04 -8.82
CA MET A 253 12.02 -9.42 -9.59
C MET A 253 11.02 -8.27 -9.65
N LYS A 254 10.09 -8.35 -10.58
CA LYS A 254 9.01 -7.37 -10.76
C LYS A 254 7.67 -8.01 -10.48
N MET A 255 6.88 -7.41 -9.60
CA MET A 255 5.52 -7.82 -9.29
C MET A 255 4.54 -6.78 -9.83
N LEU A 256 3.58 -7.20 -10.65
CA LEU A 256 2.55 -6.31 -11.19
C LEU A 256 1.40 -6.16 -10.19
N SER A 257 1.46 -5.09 -9.37
CA SER A 257 0.64 -4.90 -8.19
C SER A 257 -0.66 -4.15 -8.52
N VAL A 258 -1.69 -4.89 -8.93
CA VAL A 258 -3.02 -4.35 -9.25
C VAL A 258 -4.05 -4.57 -8.15
N MET A 259 -3.84 -5.60 -7.33
CA MET A 259 -4.75 -5.87 -6.21
C MET A 259 -4.73 -4.69 -5.23
N PRO A 260 -5.93 -4.24 -4.77
CA PRO A 260 -6.05 -2.98 -4.03
C PRO A 260 -5.29 -2.96 -2.71
N VAL A 261 -4.55 -1.86 -2.42
CA VAL A 261 -3.82 -1.67 -1.15
C VAL A 261 -4.73 -1.57 0.09
N PHE A 262 -6.01 -1.30 -0.09
CA PHE A 262 -6.98 -1.28 1.00
C PHE A 262 -7.58 -2.68 1.30
N HIS A 263 -7.08 -3.71 0.64
CA HIS A 263 -7.45 -5.11 0.86
C HIS A 263 -6.23 -5.93 1.26
N GLY A 264 -6.40 -6.90 2.17
CA GLY A 264 -5.30 -7.71 2.72
C GLY A 264 -4.48 -8.44 1.65
N PHE A 265 -5.11 -8.94 0.59
CA PHE A 265 -4.42 -9.59 -0.52
C PHE A 265 -3.52 -8.60 -1.28
N GLY A 266 -4.04 -7.41 -1.62
CA GLY A 266 -3.25 -6.39 -2.31
C GLY A 266 -2.12 -5.83 -1.46
N LEU A 267 -2.43 -5.42 -0.21
CA LEU A 267 -1.44 -4.83 0.69
C LEU A 267 -0.41 -5.86 1.18
N GLY A 268 -0.86 -7.04 1.58
CA GLY A 268 0.01 -8.08 2.14
C GLY A 268 0.83 -8.79 1.07
N ILE A 269 0.19 -9.34 0.03
CA ILE A 269 0.88 -10.08 -1.03
C ILE A 269 1.39 -9.15 -2.12
N GLY A 270 0.52 -8.31 -2.69
CA GLY A 270 0.87 -7.45 -3.82
C GLY A 270 1.91 -6.38 -3.52
N ILE A 271 2.04 -5.94 -2.25
CA ILE A 271 2.97 -4.89 -1.85
C ILE A 271 3.98 -5.40 -0.83
N HIS A 272 3.54 -5.80 0.38
CA HIS A 272 4.48 -6.07 1.47
C HIS A 272 5.40 -7.26 1.18
N THR A 273 4.87 -8.37 0.64
CA THR A 273 5.66 -9.53 0.24
C THR A 273 6.74 -9.17 -0.78
N ALA A 274 6.38 -8.41 -1.82
CA ALA A 274 7.34 -7.96 -2.83
C ALA A 274 8.47 -7.13 -2.21
N LEU A 275 8.12 -6.14 -1.38
CA LEU A 275 9.08 -5.22 -0.78
C LEU A 275 10.04 -5.90 0.18
N ILE A 276 9.57 -6.79 1.07
CA ILE A 276 10.46 -7.50 2.00
C ILE A 276 11.36 -8.52 1.31
N GLY A 277 10.89 -9.06 0.18
CA GLY A 277 11.66 -9.96 -0.69
C GLY A 277 12.65 -9.25 -1.62
N GLY A 278 12.67 -7.90 -1.65
CA GLY A 278 13.58 -7.15 -2.53
C GLY A 278 13.07 -7.01 -3.96
N ALA A 279 11.80 -7.33 -4.24
CA ALA A 279 11.18 -7.17 -5.55
C ALA A 279 10.59 -5.77 -5.76
N CYS A 280 10.46 -5.39 -7.03
CA CYS A 280 9.87 -4.12 -7.46
C CYS A 280 8.36 -4.23 -7.61
N CYS A 281 7.57 -3.42 -6.90
CA CYS A 281 6.13 -3.28 -7.10
C CYS A 281 5.83 -2.37 -8.29
N ILE A 282 5.29 -2.89 -9.40
CA ILE A 282 4.74 -2.06 -10.46
C ILE A 282 3.31 -1.70 -10.04
N LEU A 283 3.11 -0.47 -9.56
CA LEU A 283 1.84 -0.02 -9.01
C LEU A 283 0.83 0.27 -10.10
N VAL A 284 -0.30 -0.42 -10.05
CA VAL A 284 -1.42 -0.23 -10.99
C VAL A 284 -2.62 0.32 -10.22
N PRO A 285 -2.97 1.60 -10.37
CA PRO A 285 -4.03 2.24 -9.58
C PRO A 285 -5.43 1.70 -9.84
N LYS A 286 -5.68 1.25 -11.08
CA LYS A 286 -6.98 0.76 -11.53
C LYS A 286 -6.80 -0.33 -12.56
N PHE A 287 -7.49 -1.45 -12.37
CA PHE A 287 -7.52 -2.51 -13.37
C PHE A 287 -8.31 -2.07 -14.62
N ASN A 288 -7.67 -2.28 -15.76
CA ASN A 288 -8.30 -2.27 -17.09
C ASN A 288 -7.56 -3.32 -17.90
N VAL A 289 -8.27 -4.26 -18.50
CA VAL A 289 -7.69 -5.43 -19.17
C VAL A 289 -6.67 -5.05 -20.26
N ASN A 290 -6.99 -4.07 -21.11
CA ASN A 290 -6.12 -3.65 -22.20
C ASN A 290 -4.82 -2.99 -21.69
N THR A 291 -4.93 -2.08 -20.73
CA THR A 291 -3.78 -1.43 -20.11
C THR A 291 -2.93 -2.43 -19.33
N TYR A 292 -3.58 -3.39 -18.67
CA TYR A 292 -2.87 -4.41 -17.92
C TYR A 292 -2.12 -5.38 -18.83
N ALA A 293 -2.73 -5.78 -19.96
CA ALA A 293 -2.07 -6.58 -20.99
C ALA A 293 -0.86 -5.84 -21.60
N GLU A 294 -0.99 -4.55 -21.89
CA GLU A 294 0.13 -3.71 -22.34
C GLU A 294 1.27 -3.65 -21.30
N LEU A 295 0.93 -3.55 -20.02
CA LEU A 295 1.93 -3.57 -18.95
C LEU A 295 2.63 -4.93 -18.84
N LEU A 296 1.92 -6.05 -19.00
CA LEU A 296 2.52 -7.38 -19.07
C LEU A 296 3.57 -7.48 -20.18
N ILE A 297 3.22 -7.09 -21.38
CA ILE A 297 4.10 -7.12 -22.55
C ILE A 297 5.30 -6.17 -22.35
N LYS A 298 5.03 -4.92 -21.92
CA LYS A 298 6.05 -3.87 -21.88
C LYS A 298 6.99 -4.00 -20.66
N LYS A 299 6.45 -4.41 -19.50
CA LYS A 299 7.21 -4.44 -18.24
C LYS A 299 7.82 -5.79 -17.94
N GLN A 300 7.31 -6.85 -18.59
CA GLN A 300 7.80 -8.21 -18.39
C GLN A 300 7.93 -8.53 -16.88
N PRO A 301 6.80 -8.50 -16.11
CA PRO A 301 6.84 -8.83 -14.69
C PRO A 301 7.10 -10.32 -14.49
N ASN A 302 7.70 -10.65 -13.34
CA ASN A 302 7.96 -12.04 -12.98
C ASN A 302 6.79 -12.65 -12.19
N ILE A 303 6.01 -11.79 -11.49
CA ILE A 303 4.97 -12.21 -10.57
C ILE A 303 3.70 -11.39 -10.81
N ILE A 304 2.56 -12.09 -10.88
CA ILE A 304 1.24 -11.49 -11.01
C ILE A 304 0.35 -12.03 -9.89
N PRO A 305 0.14 -11.30 -8.79
CA PRO A 305 -0.90 -11.66 -7.84
C PRO A 305 -2.27 -11.28 -8.41
N GLY A 306 -3.19 -12.23 -8.44
CA GLY A 306 -4.50 -12.00 -9.02
C GLY A 306 -5.57 -12.94 -8.47
N VAL A 307 -6.83 -12.60 -8.75
CA VAL A 307 -8.01 -13.44 -8.51
C VAL A 307 -8.45 -14.09 -9.82
N PRO A 308 -9.22 -15.20 -9.79
CA PRO A 308 -9.62 -15.93 -11.02
C PRO A 308 -10.18 -15.02 -12.11
N THR A 309 -11.06 -14.08 -11.75
CA THR A 309 -11.65 -13.13 -12.72
C THR A 309 -10.64 -12.24 -13.44
N LEU A 310 -9.50 -11.92 -12.81
CA LEU A 310 -8.41 -11.20 -13.46
C LEU A 310 -7.78 -12.07 -14.54
N PHE A 311 -7.47 -13.31 -14.24
CA PHE A 311 -6.86 -14.24 -15.19
C PHE A 311 -7.81 -14.57 -16.35
N GLU A 312 -9.11 -14.77 -16.07
CA GLU A 312 -10.12 -14.95 -17.13
C GLU A 312 -10.18 -13.73 -18.09
N ALA A 313 -10.10 -12.51 -17.55
CA ALA A 313 -10.05 -11.32 -18.37
C ALA A 313 -8.79 -11.26 -19.24
N LEU A 314 -7.64 -11.70 -18.71
CA LEU A 314 -6.38 -11.75 -19.48
C LEU A 314 -6.40 -12.81 -20.58
N LEU A 315 -7.01 -13.99 -20.33
CA LEU A 315 -7.16 -15.03 -21.35
C LEU A 315 -8.01 -14.59 -22.55
N ARG A 316 -8.87 -13.58 -22.37
CA ARG A 316 -9.71 -12.99 -23.42
C ARG A 316 -9.09 -11.74 -24.05
N ALA A 317 -7.90 -11.33 -23.61
CA ALA A 317 -7.25 -10.13 -24.09
C ALA A 317 -6.50 -10.41 -25.43
N GLU A 318 -7.05 -9.99 -26.55
CA GLU A 318 -6.47 -10.19 -27.89
C GLU A 318 -4.98 -9.81 -27.98
N LYS A 319 -4.58 -8.76 -27.25
CA LYS A 319 -3.16 -8.32 -27.18
C LYS A 319 -2.21 -9.37 -26.63
N LEU A 320 -2.71 -10.35 -25.87
CA LEU A 320 -1.90 -11.39 -25.25
C LEU A 320 -1.84 -12.69 -26.06
N GLU A 321 -2.62 -12.83 -27.14
CA GLU A 321 -2.74 -14.07 -27.90
C GLU A 321 -1.39 -14.61 -28.40
N ASN A 322 -0.49 -13.72 -28.83
CA ASN A 322 0.85 -14.06 -29.32
C ASN A 322 1.97 -13.39 -28.49
N ALA A 323 1.66 -12.97 -27.26
CA ALA A 323 2.62 -12.28 -26.44
C ALA A 323 3.59 -13.26 -25.77
N ASP A 324 4.89 -12.92 -25.77
CA ASP A 324 5.87 -13.64 -24.97
C ASP A 324 5.72 -13.25 -23.49
N LEU A 325 5.27 -14.20 -22.69
CA LEU A 325 5.11 -14.08 -21.24
C LEU A 325 6.03 -15.04 -20.49
N SER A 326 7.13 -15.52 -21.11
CA SER A 326 8.12 -16.41 -20.50
C SER A 326 8.84 -15.81 -19.29
N CYS A 327 8.70 -14.49 -19.07
CA CYS A 327 9.17 -13.78 -17.87
C CYS A 327 8.42 -14.18 -16.59
N LEU A 328 7.19 -14.70 -16.69
CA LEU A 328 6.40 -15.13 -15.54
C LEU A 328 6.96 -16.41 -14.92
N LYS A 329 6.95 -16.44 -13.59
CA LYS A 329 7.45 -17.55 -12.77
C LYS A 329 6.32 -18.34 -12.10
#